data_57f2cafa174d2e1b595e8f7ca80d8191
#
_entry.id   57f2cafa174d2e1b595e8f7ca80d8191
#
_cell.length_a   1.000
_cell.length_b   1.000
_cell.length_c   1.000
_cell.angle_alpha   90.00
_cell.angle_beta   90.00
_cell.angle_gamma   90.00
#
_symmetry.space_group_name_H-M   'P 1'
#
loop_
_entity.id
_entity.type
_entity.pdbx_description
1 polymer ?
#
loop_
_entity_poly.entity_id
_entity_poly.type
_entity_poly.pdbx_seq_one_letter_code
_entity_poly.pdbx_strand_id
1 'polypeptide(L)'
;YRCHDWVMSNREEFLTWVRSILWDAEVAIHNGDARPRRAIWSCNDPVTVLGALKNASGQQELDELFAHLAESFSDCTSYEFDLLEAEVLGDAAYTVGFEHTSASVNGVPRTYTLRATQIYRREDDAWKVAHRHGSTPPE
;
A
#
# COMPACT_ATOMS: atom_id res chain seq x y z
N TYR A 1 12.01 36.94 2.99
CA TYR A 1 11.88 35.74 3.80
C TYR A 1 10.41 35.30 3.91
N ARG A 2 10.19 34.02 3.81
CA ARG A 2 8.84 33.47 3.89
C ARG A 2 8.83 32.15 4.67
N CYS A 3 7.97 32.08 5.68
CA CYS A 3 7.86 30.89 6.51
C CYS A 3 7.46 29.64 5.72
N HIS A 4 6.66 29.80 4.67
CA HIS A 4 6.20 28.66 3.87
C HIS A 4 7.33 27.97 3.11
N ASP A 5 8.49 28.59 2.96
CA ASP A 5 9.65 27.96 2.33
C ASP A 5 10.15 26.76 3.15
N TRP A 6 9.74 26.66 4.43
CA TRP A 6 10.09 25.58 5.33
C TRP A 6 9.00 24.51 5.42
N VAL A 7 7.87 24.74 4.77
CA VAL A 7 6.72 23.82 4.83
C VAL A 7 6.74 22.94 3.59
N MET A 8 6.67 21.63 3.81
CA MET A 8 6.56 20.67 2.72
C MET A 8 5.25 20.89 1.98
N SER A 9 5.26 20.72 0.66
CA SER A 9 4.02 20.67 -0.11
C SER A 9 3.20 19.44 0.27
N ASN A 10 1.89 19.47 -0.02
CA ASN A 10 1.01 18.32 0.23
C ASN A 10 1.53 17.08 -0.49
N ARG A 11 2.04 17.23 -1.70
CA ARG A 11 2.59 16.11 -2.46
C ARG A 11 3.85 15.56 -1.80
N GLU A 12 4.73 16.41 -1.31
CA GLU A 12 5.96 15.97 -0.63
C GLU A 12 5.64 15.24 0.67
N GLU A 13 4.69 15.73 1.46
CA GLU A 13 4.25 15.06 2.67
C GLU A 13 3.67 13.67 2.36
N PHE A 14 2.83 13.60 1.33
CA PHE A 14 2.25 12.35 0.89
C PHE A 14 3.33 11.37 0.44
N LEU A 15 4.30 11.81 -0.37
CA LEU A 15 5.39 10.95 -0.83
C LEU A 15 6.29 10.48 0.31
N THR A 16 6.52 11.33 1.31
CA THR A 16 7.27 10.95 2.50
C THR A 16 6.53 9.83 3.22
N TRP A 17 5.20 9.94 3.36
CA TRP A 17 4.36 8.91 3.96
C TRP A 17 4.42 7.60 3.15
N VAL A 18 4.33 7.68 1.84
CA VAL A 18 4.43 6.51 0.96
C VAL A 18 5.78 5.80 1.12
N ARG A 19 6.86 6.57 1.19
CA ARG A 19 8.22 6.02 1.25
C ARG A 19 8.64 5.56 2.65
N SER A 20 7.84 5.83 3.66
CA SER A 20 8.13 5.45 5.04
C SER A 20 7.02 4.57 5.64
N ILE A 21 5.88 5.15 5.95
CA ILE A 21 4.79 4.45 6.65
C ILE A 21 4.18 3.34 5.79
N LEU A 22 3.85 3.66 4.53
CA LEU A 22 3.31 2.66 3.60
C LEU A 22 4.35 1.57 3.33
N TRP A 23 5.59 1.95 3.08
CA TRP A 23 6.68 1.02 2.82
C TRP A 23 6.86 0.03 3.98
N ASP A 24 6.89 0.55 5.21
CA ASP A 24 7.03 -0.28 6.41
C ASP A 24 5.86 -1.27 6.55
N ALA A 25 4.65 -0.83 6.24
CA ALA A 25 3.47 -1.70 6.30
C ALA A 25 3.52 -2.83 5.28
N GLU A 26 4.05 -2.54 4.08
CA GLU A 26 4.21 -3.56 3.03
C GLU A 26 5.26 -4.61 3.42
N VAL A 27 6.39 -4.16 3.97
CA VAL A 27 7.40 -5.09 4.48
C VAL A 27 6.83 -5.95 5.61
N ALA A 28 6.08 -5.34 6.52
CA ALA A 28 5.50 -6.06 7.65
C ALA A 28 4.54 -7.18 7.22
N ILE A 29 3.64 -6.91 6.28
CA ILE A 29 2.68 -7.95 5.86
C ILE A 29 3.39 -9.09 5.12
N HIS A 30 4.46 -8.78 4.39
CA HIS A 30 5.27 -9.80 3.72
C HIS A 30 6.17 -10.58 4.72
N ASN A 31 6.15 -10.19 5.98
CA ASN A 31 6.75 -10.91 7.10
C ASN A 31 5.70 -11.52 8.04
N GLY A 32 4.44 -11.53 7.62
CA GLY A 32 3.39 -12.18 8.39
C GLY A 32 2.70 -11.29 9.43
N ASP A 33 2.88 -9.98 9.36
CA ASP A 33 2.25 -9.04 10.28
C ASP A 33 1.32 -8.08 9.54
N ALA A 34 0.02 -8.28 9.67
CA ALA A 34 -0.99 -7.47 9.02
C ALA A 34 -1.33 -6.18 9.76
N ARG A 35 -0.88 -6.01 11.02
CA ARG A 35 -1.28 -4.87 11.85
C ARG A 35 -0.90 -3.51 11.27
N PRO A 36 0.33 -3.30 10.75
CA PRO A 36 0.68 -2.01 10.14
C PRO A 36 -0.18 -1.70 8.90
N ARG A 37 -0.44 -2.69 8.06
CA ARG A 37 -1.31 -2.48 6.89
C ARG A 37 -2.73 -2.13 7.34
N ARG A 38 -3.27 -2.84 8.33
CA ARG A 38 -4.60 -2.50 8.85
C ARG A 38 -4.65 -1.06 9.36
N ALA A 39 -3.59 -0.60 10.02
CA ALA A 39 -3.52 0.74 10.58
C ALA A 39 -3.53 1.84 9.51
N ILE A 40 -3.01 1.57 8.31
CA ILE A 40 -2.95 2.57 7.23
C ILE A 40 -4.10 2.47 6.23
N TRP A 41 -4.94 1.45 6.33
CA TRP A 41 -6.15 1.35 5.52
C TRP A 41 -7.30 2.05 6.20
N SER A 42 -8.17 2.67 5.41
CA SER A 42 -9.34 3.38 5.92
C SER A 42 -10.27 2.43 6.68
N CYS A 43 -10.81 2.93 7.81
CA CYS A 43 -11.87 2.24 8.54
C CYS A 43 -13.26 2.66 8.05
N ASN A 44 -13.33 3.49 7.02
CA ASN A 44 -14.58 3.99 6.43
C ASN A 44 -14.79 3.38 5.04
N ASP A 45 -15.92 2.74 4.84
CA ASP A 45 -16.28 2.26 3.51
C ASP A 45 -16.58 3.43 2.57
N PRO A 46 -16.38 3.31 1.25
CA PRO A 46 -15.95 2.09 0.58
C PRO A 46 -14.44 1.86 0.69
N VAL A 47 -14.05 0.60 0.84
CA VAL A 47 -12.67 0.13 0.67
C VAL A 47 -12.69 -1.08 -0.25
N THR A 48 -11.74 -1.18 -1.17
CA THR A 48 -11.71 -2.25 -2.16
C THR A 48 -10.29 -2.66 -2.49
N VAL A 49 -10.13 -3.95 -2.75
CA VAL A 49 -8.88 -4.51 -3.30
C VAL A 49 -9.24 -5.38 -4.50
N LEU A 50 -8.60 -5.11 -5.62
CA LEU A 50 -8.57 -6.01 -6.77
C LEU A 50 -7.15 -6.57 -6.81
N GLY A 51 -6.96 -7.71 -6.16
CA GLY A 51 -5.63 -8.31 -6.04
C GLY A 51 -5.33 -9.25 -7.20
N ALA A 52 -4.07 -9.65 -7.30
CA ALA A 52 -3.64 -10.56 -8.36
C ALA A 52 -4.36 -11.92 -8.27
N LEU A 53 -4.72 -12.37 -7.08
CA LEU A 53 -5.38 -13.66 -6.85
C LEU A 53 -6.72 -13.55 -6.12
N LYS A 54 -6.92 -12.52 -5.31
CA LYS A 54 -8.12 -12.34 -4.50
C LYS A 54 -8.61 -10.91 -4.51
N ASN A 55 -9.91 -10.75 -4.40
CA ASN A 55 -10.57 -9.45 -4.29
C ASN A 55 -11.17 -9.30 -2.89
N ALA A 56 -11.37 -8.04 -2.47
CA ALA A 56 -12.07 -7.71 -1.24
C ALA A 56 -12.86 -6.42 -1.43
N SER A 57 -14.05 -6.37 -0.89
CA SER A 57 -14.88 -5.17 -0.87
C SER A 57 -15.52 -5.04 0.50
N GLY A 58 -15.28 -3.90 1.16
CA GLY A 58 -15.77 -3.63 2.51
C GLY A 58 -14.83 -4.11 3.60
N GLN A 59 -15.08 -3.64 4.82
CA GLN A 59 -14.17 -3.85 5.95
C GLN A 59 -13.98 -5.32 6.30
N GLN A 60 -15.05 -6.11 6.32
CA GLN A 60 -14.96 -7.51 6.70
C GLN A 60 -14.08 -8.31 5.74
N GLU A 61 -14.34 -8.18 4.44
CA GLU A 61 -13.54 -8.88 3.43
C GLU A 61 -12.09 -8.40 3.44
N LEU A 62 -11.89 -7.10 3.71
CA LEU A 62 -10.55 -6.54 3.81
C LEU A 62 -9.77 -7.18 4.95
N ASP A 63 -10.38 -7.31 6.12
CA ASP A 63 -9.75 -7.94 7.28
C ASP A 63 -9.41 -9.41 7.00
N GLU A 64 -10.31 -10.13 6.35
CA GLU A 64 -10.09 -11.53 5.96
C GLU A 64 -8.93 -11.66 4.97
N LEU A 65 -8.87 -10.75 3.99
CA LEU A 65 -7.78 -10.73 3.01
C LEU A 65 -6.44 -10.47 3.68
N PHE A 66 -6.37 -9.48 4.57
CA PHE A 66 -5.11 -9.15 5.25
C PHE A 66 -4.64 -10.29 6.15
N ALA A 67 -5.56 -10.95 6.85
CA ALA A 67 -5.22 -12.13 7.66
C ALA A 67 -4.66 -13.26 6.78
N HIS A 68 -5.29 -13.49 5.64
CA HIS A 68 -4.84 -14.51 4.68
C HIS A 68 -3.43 -14.21 4.16
N LEU A 69 -3.17 -12.95 3.79
CA LEU A 69 -1.85 -12.54 3.30
C LEU A 69 -0.78 -12.72 4.40
N ALA A 70 -1.09 -12.33 5.62
CA ALA A 70 -0.17 -12.48 6.74
C ALA A 70 0.17 -13.95 7.03
N GLU A 71 -0.79 -14.85 6.87
CA GLU A 71 -0.55 -16.29 7.01
C GLU A 71 0.31 -16.84 5.87
N SER A 72 0.20 -16.27 4.68
CA SER A 72 0.84 -16.79 3.47
C SER A 72 2.28 -16.31 3.31
N PHE A 73 2.58 -15.08 3.74
CA PHE A 73 3.87 -14.45 3.52
C PHE A 73 4.82 -14.54 4.71
N SER A 74 6.11 -14.71 4.42
CA SER A 74 7.18 -14.69 5.41
C SER A 74 8.49 -14.30 4.73
N ASP A 75 9.52 -14.03 5.54
CA ASP A 75 10.89 -13.84 5.06
C ASP A 75 11.03 -12.85 3.92
N CYS A 76 10.47 -11.65 4.10
CA CYS A 76 10.62 -10.57 3.13
C CYS A 76 12.07 -10.09 3.12
N THR A 77 12.78 -10.31 2.02
CA THR A 77 14.17 -9.89 1.87
C THR A 77 14.30 -8.59 1.10
N SER A 78 13.29 -8.22 0.31
CA SER A 78 13.26 -6.91 -0.34
C SER A 78 11.85 -6.52 -0.73
N TYR A 79 11.59 -5.24 -0.67
CA TYR A 79 10.38 -4.61 -1.19
C TYR A 79 10.77 -3.26 -1.77
N GLU A 80 10.32 -2.98 -2.98
CA GLU A 80 10.56 -1.72 -3.65
C GLU A 80 9.30 -1.29 -4.38
N PHE A 81 8.89 -0.04 -4.18
CA PHE A 81 7.78 0.55 -4.91
C PHE A 81 8.34 1.57 -5.89
N ASP A 82 8.39 1.18 -7.16
CA ASP A 82 8.86 2.01 -8.26
C ASP A 82 7.70 2.85 -8.78
N LEU A 83 7.61 4.08 -8.28
CA LEU A 83 6.52 4.99 -8.62
C LEU A 83 6.69 5.56 -10.02
N LEU A 84 5.66 5.37 -10.87
CA LEU A 84 5.55 6.03 -12.15
C LEU A 84 4.90 7.40 -11.99
N GLU A 85 3.81 7.46 -11.21
CA GLU A 85 3.07 8.69 -10.95
C GLU A 85 2.52 8.72 -9.54
N ALA A 86 2.42 9.92 -8.99
CA ALA A 86 1.74 10.19 -7.73
C ALA A 86 1.15 11.59 -7.78
N GLU A 87 -0.11 11.72 -7.37
CA GLU A 87 -0.80 13.01 -7.39
C GLU A 87 -1.66 13.16 -6.15
N VAL A 88 -1.70 14.38 -5.61
CA VAL A 88 -2.55 14.75 -4.49
C VAL A 88 -3.58 15.75 -4.97
N LEU A 89 -4.86 15.45 -4.73
CA LEU A 89 -6.01 16.23 -5.16
C LEU A 89 -6.87 16.53 -3.91
N GLY A 90 -6.51 17.57 -3.15
CA GLY A 90 -7.20 17.88 -1.90
C GLY A 90 -6.99 16.77 -0.88
N ASP A 91 -8.10 16.18 -0.41
CA ASP A 91 -8.06 15.08 0.56
C ASP A 91 -8.00 13.68 -0.09
N ALA A 92 -7.69 13.61 -1.37
CA ALA A 92 -7.50 12.38 -2.10
C ALA A 92 -6.12 12.36 -2.76
N ALA A 93 -5.62 11.16 -3.02
CA ALA A 93 -4.36 10.98 -3.74
C ALA A 93 -4.40 9.65 -4.48
N TYR A 94 -3.52 9.48 -5.45
CA TYR A 94 -3.30 8.19 -6.08
C TYR A 94 -1.82 7.98 -6.36
N THR A 95 -1.45 6.70 -6.44
CA THR A 95 -0.14 6.27 -6.91
C THR A 95 -0.30 5.22 -7.99
N VAL A 96 0.61 5.22 -8.95
CA VAL A 96 0.71 4.22 -9.99
C VAL A 96 2.17 3.80 -10.11
N GLY A 97 2.43 2.50 -10.10
CA GLY A 97 3.80 2.04 -10.21
C GLY A 97 3.94 0.53 -10.20
N PHE A 98 5.16 0.09 -9.98
CA PHE A 98 5.50 -1.32 -9.90
C PHE A 98 5.99 -1.64 -8.51
N GLU A 99 5.49 -2.73 -7.94
CA GLU A 99 6.01 -3.26 -6.68
C GLU A 99 6.88 -4.47 -6.99
N HIS A 100 8.11 -4.43 -6.53
CA HIS A 100 9.06 -5.54 -6.67
C HIS A 100 9.28 -6.15 -5.29
N THR A 101 8.89 -7.40 -5.12
CA THR A 101 8.92 -8.04 -3.81
C THR A 101 9.66 -9.36 -3.88
N SER A 102 10.50 -9.62 -2.87
CA SER A 102 11.10 -10.93 -2.64
C SER A 102 10.71 -11.36 -1.22
N ALA A 103 9.92 -12.43 -1.13
CA ALA A 103 9.44 -12.98 0.13
C ALA A 103 9.08 -14.46 -0.10
N SER A 104 8.85 -15.20 0.99
CA SER A 104 8.34 -16.55 0.88
C SER A 104 6.82 -16.56 0.88
N VAL A 105 6.23 -17.37 0.03
CA VAL A 105 4.79 -17.61 -0.05
C VAL A 105 4.56 -19.06 0.33
N ASN A 106 3.87 -19.30 1.45
CA ASN A 106 3.66 -20.63 2.00
C ASN A 106 4.98 -21.40 2.14
N GLY A 107 6.03 -20.71 2.59
CA GLY A 107 7.35 -21.26 2.81
C GLY A 107 8.24 -21.40 1.58
N VAL A 108 7.76 -20.98 0.39
CA VAL A 108 8.51 -21.08 -0.86
C VAL A 108 9.01 -19.70 -1.28
N PRO A 109 10.31 -19.49 -1.41
CA PRO A 109 10.85 -18.19 -1.84
C PRO A 109 10.33 -17.79 -3.22
N ARG A 110 9.90 -16.54 -3.34
CA ARG A 110 9.39 -15.98 -4.59
C ARG A 110 9.93 -14.55 -4.77
N THR A 111 10.20 -14.22 -6.02
CA THR A 111 10.44 -12.83 -6.44
C THR A 111 9.46 -12.50 -7.53
N TYR A 112 8.72 -11.42 -7.35
CA TYR A 112 7.66 -11.07 -8.30
C TYR A 112 7.46 -9.57 -8.38
N THR A 113 6.85 -9.14 -9.47
CA THR A 113 6.49 -7.74 -9.72
C THR A 113 4.99 -7.65 -9.94
N LEU A 114 4.38 -6.63 -9.34
CA LEU A 114 2.98 -6.31 -9.59
C LEU A 114 2.86 -4.89 -10.13
N ARG A 115 1.93 -4.69 -11.06
CA ARG A 115 1.45 -3.36 -11.39
C ARG A 115 0.50 -2.95 -10.30
N ALA A 116 0.74 -1.82 -9.67
CA ALA A 116 -0.03 -1.39 -8.51
C ALA A 116 -0.55 0.02 -8.67
N THR A 117 -1.86 0.17 -8.55
CA THR A 117 -2.53 1.46 -8.47
C THR A 117 -3.24 1.52 -7.13
N GLN A 118 -3.03 2.59 -6.39
CA GLN A 118 -3.71 2.79 -5.12
C GLN A 118 -4.33 4.17 -5.06
N ILE A 119 -5.49 4.23 -4.39
CA ILE A 119 -6.21 5.47 -4.12
C ILE A 119 -6.22 5.66 -2.61
N TYR A 120 -5.96 6.89 -2.18
CA TYR A 120 -5.82 7.26 -0.77
C TYR A 120 -6.78 8.38 -0.42
N ARG A 121 -7.21 8.39 0.83
CA ARG A 121 -7.99 9.49 1.41
C ARG A 121 -7.25 10.04 2.61
N ARG A 122 -7.29 11.36 2.77
CA ARG A 122 -6.82 11.98 4.01
C ARG A 122 -8.00 12.02 4.97
N GLU A 123 -7.87 11.35 6.10
CA GLU A 123 -8.89 11.23 7.14
C GLU A 123 -8.25 11.62 8.47
N ASP A 124 -8.83 12.61 9.15
CA ASP A 124 -8.30 13.11 10.43
C ASP A 124 -6.80 13.43 10.37
N ASP A 125 -6.41 14.16 9.32
CA ASP A 125 -5.03 14.56 9.03
C ASP A 125 -4.05 13.40 8.78
N ALA A 126 -4.56 12.20 8.55
CA ALA A 126 -3.74 11.03 8.22
C ALA A 126 -4.13 10.45 6.87
N TRP A 127 -3.15 10.08 6.08
CA TRP A 127 -3.39 9.36 4.84
C TRP A 127 -3.80 7.93 5.12
N LYS A 128 -4.82 7.46 4.39
CA LYS A 128 -5.32 6.09 4.49
C LYS A 128 -5.52 5.53 3.09
N VAL A 129 -5.15 4.28 2.90
CA VAL A 129 -5.44 3.59 1.64
C VAL A 129 -6.92 3.23 1.60
N ALA A 130 -7.57 3.48 0.48
CA ALA A 130 -8.99 3.16 0.28
C ALA A 130 -9.20 2.16 -0.84
N HIS A 131 -8.29 2.10 -1.81
CA HIS A 131 -8.37 1.18 -2.93
C HIS A 131 -6.98 0.74 -3.36
N ARG A 132 -6.88 -0.52 -3.74
CA ARG A 132 -5.68 -1.08 -4.34
C ARG A 132 -6.06 -1.98 -5.51
N HIS A 133 -5.37 -1.84 -6.62
CA HIS A 133 -5.42 -2.78 -7.74
C HIS A 133 -4.01 -3.26 -8.02
N GLY A 134 -3.76 -4.54 -7.80
CA GLY A 134 -2.48 -5.17 -8.08
C GLY A 134 -2.64 -6.28 -9.10
N SER A 135 -1.84 -6.29 -10.15
CA SER A 135 -1.91 -7.29 -11.20
C SER A 135 -0.52 -7.67 -11.70
N THR A 136 -0.41 -8.87 -12.25
CA THR A 136 0.82 -9.32 -12.87
C THR A 136 1.04 -8.59 -14.19
N PRO A 137 2.24 -8.06 -14.46
CA PRO A 137 2.53 -7.44 -15.75
C PRO A 137 2.40 -8.44 -16.90
N PRO A 138 2.10 -7.99 -18.12
CA PRO A 138 2.11 -8.86 -19.28
C PRO A 138 3.53 -9.34 -19.58
N GLU A 139 3.64 -10.52 -20.14
CA GLU A 139 4.91 -11.09 -20.56
C GLU A 139 5.42 -10.45 -21.85
#